data_e08a631d80e47e95c986aa7c88e7d11e
#
_entry.id   e08a631d80e47e95c986aa7c88e7d11e
#
_cell.length_a   1.000
_cell.length_b   1.000
_cell.length_c   1.000
_cell.angle_alpha   90.00
_cell.angle_beta   90.00
_cell.angle_gamma   90.00
#
_symmetry.space_group_name_H-M   'P 1'
#
loop_
_entity.id
_entity.type
_entity.pdbx_description
1 polymer ?
#
loop_
_entity_poly.entity_id
_entity_poly.type
_entity_poly.pdbx_seq_one_letter_code
_entity_poly.pdbx_strand_id
1 'polypeptide(L)'
;MNVVEELKRKLENADSDEIRVLEQTEEAVYWFLLLAEYPEFVPESSWWFDLRNRCDLPWSKLLAAQPQFEEYCHWESVSRLELIQLAYRAPEIFKRKFPQGRAHDLYAFLTSLEKSLLLSQLPEYAEYVDWDEINAEFSIGEWFGLLADQPQFERYFDWSKVEKQPNHYWDMLLKKQPQFAIHCDFEQLYPNQRRRLVKLFEIKE
;
A
#
# COMPACT_ATOMS: atom_id res chain seq x y z
N MET A 1 -12.87 23.75 -11.20
CA MET A 1 -13.81 23.28 -10.16
C MET A 1 -13.51 21.81 -9.96
N ASN A 2 -13.42 21.31 -8.75
CA ASN A 2 -13.19 19.90 -8.46
C ASN A 2 -14.45 19.10 -8.81
N VAL A 3 -14.34 17.94 -9.45
CA VAL A 3 -15.49 17.10 -9.87
C VAL A 3 -16.35 16.68 -8.67
N VAL A 4 -15.71 16.41 -7.52
CA VAL A 4 -16.41 16.06 -6.26
C VAL A 4 -17.30 17.21 -5.79
N GLU A 5 -16.81 18.45 -5.79
CA GLU A 5 -17.57 19.63 -5.42
C GLU A 5 -18.74 19.91 -6.39
N GLU A 6 -18.52 19.60 -7.67
CA GLU A 6 -19.60 19.73 -8.67
C GLU A 6 -20.71 18.69 -8.45
N LEU A 7 -20.34 17.44 -8.20
CA LEU A 7 -21.28 16.36 -7.89
C LEU A 7 -22.04 16.67 -6.60
N LYS A 8 -21.37 17.10 -5.54
CA LYS A 8 -21.99 17.57 -4.30
C LYS A 8 -23.04 18.63 -4.56
N ARG A 9 -22.70 19.68 -5.31
CA ARG A 9 -23.62 20.77 -5.63
C ARG A 9 -24.86 20.30 -6.41
N LYS A 10 -24.68 19.32 -7.33
CA LYS A 10 -25.81 18.69 -8.04
C LYS A 10 -26.74 17.99 -7.07
N LEU A 11 -26.19 17.19 -6.14
CA LEU A 11 -26.95 16.42 -5.16
C LEU A 11 -27.69 17.30 -4.13
N GLU A 12 -27.08 18.38 -3.68
CA GLU A 12 -27.71 19.35 -2.74
C GLU A 12 -28.99 19.99 -3.31
N ASN A 13 -29.13 20.03 -4.64
CA ASN A 13 -30.26 20.66 -5.32
C ASN A 13 -31.15 19.67 -6.07
N ALA A 14 -30.84 18.38 -6.06
CA ALA A 14 -31.54 17.35 -6.80
C ALA A 14 -32.72 16.78 -6.02
N ASP A 15 -33.80 16.46 -6.73
CA ASP A 15 -34.87 15.63 -6.19
C ASP A 15 -34.52 14.12 -6.30
N SER A 16 -35.41 13.25 -5.81
CA SER A 16 -35.16 11.81 -5.76
C SER A 16 -34.98 11.17 -7.16
N ASP A 17 -35.68 11.70 -8.17
CA ASP A 17 -35.55 11.15 -9.54
C ASP A 17 -34.27 11.63 -10.20
N GLU A 18 -33.85 12.86 -9.93
CA GLU A 18 -32.56 13.42 -10.39
C GLU A 18 -31.38 12.71 -9.73
N ILE A 19 -31.46 12.37 -8.43
CA ILE A 19 -30.44 11.57 -7.74
C ILE A 19 -30.26 10.23 -8.42
N ARG A 20 -31.33 9.52 -8.74
CA ARG A 20 -31.25 8.24 -9.49
C ARG A 20 -30.59 8.37 -10.86
N VAL A 21 -30.83 9.45 -11.56
CA VAL A 21 -30.15 9.74 -12.83
C VAL A 21 -28.67 9.96 -12.60
N LEU A 22 -28.26 10.69 -11.56
CA LEU A 22 -26.84 10.89 -11.20
C LEU A 22 -26.15 9.57 -10.83
N GLU A 23 -26.81 8.69 -10.08
CA GLU A 23 -26.30 7.35 -9.73
C GLU A 23 -26.01 6.50 -10.98
N GLN A 24 -26.75 6.67 -12.06
CA GLN A 24 -26.59 5.94 -13.31
C GLN A 24 -25.61 6.59 -14.29
N THR A 25 -25.43 7.91 -14.22
CA THR A 25 -24.69 8.68 -15.22
C THR A 25 -23.30 9.12 -14.77
N GLU A 26 -23.12 9.35 -13.46
CA GLU A 26 -21.81 9.75 -12.95
C GLU A 26 -20.92 8.52 -12.68
N GLU A 27 -19.61 8.68 -12.88
CA GLU A 27 -18.68 7.58 -12.66
C GLU A 27 -18.61 7.18 -11.18
N ALA A 28 -18.69 5.88 -10.89
CA ALA A 28 -18.65 5.33 -9.54
C ALA A 28 -17.43 5.80 -8.72
N VAL A 29 -16.29 6.05 -9.38
CA VAL A 29 -15.09 6.61 -8.74
C VAL A 29 -15.39 7.97 -8.09
N TYR A 30 -16.15 8.83 -8.75
CA TYR A 30 -16.50 10.16 -8.19
C TYR A 30 -17.43 10.04 -6.99
N TRP A 31 -18.34 9.08 -7.00
CA TRP A 31 -19.17 8.74 -5.85
C TRP A 31 -18.33 8.28 -4.65
N PHE A 32 -17.35 7.42 -4.86
CA PHE A 32 -16.44 6.98 -3.80
C PHE A 32 -15.64 8.14 -3.19
N LEU A 33 -15.18 9.05 -4.03
CA LEU A 33 -14.47 10.24 -3.58
C LEU A 33 -15.40 11.19 -2.81
N LEU A 34 -16.64 11.36 -3.28
CA LEU A 34 -17.65 12.15 -2.61
C LEU A 34 -17.99 11.57 -1.23
N LEU A 35 -18.30 10.27 -1.15
CA LEU A 35 -18.65 9.59 0.09
C LEU A 35 -17.53 9.60 1.12
N ALA A 36 -16.27 9.59 0.67
CA ALA A 36 -15.13 9.72 1.58
C ALA A 36 -15.10 11.08 2.30
N GLU A 37 -15.61 12.13 1.67
CA GLU A 37 -15.65 13.50 2.21
C GLU A 37 -17.01 13.87 2.80
N TYR A 38 -18.10 13.36 2.22
CA TYR A 38 -19.49 13.70 2.52
C TYR A 38 -20.35 12.43 2.66
N PRO A 39 -20.24 11.69 3.78
CA PRO A 39 -20.90 10.40 3.96
C PRO A 39 -22.43 10.45 4.02
N GLU A 40 -23.02 11.63 4.12
CA GLU A 40 -24.46 11.85 4.12
C GLU A 40 -25.14 11.58 2.75
N PHE A 41 -24.37 11.62 1.66
CA PHE A 41 -24.88 11.38 0.30
C PHE A 41 -24.88 9.88 -0.07
N VAL A 42 -25.35 9.03 0.83
CA VAL A 42 -25.36 7.57 0.59
C VAL A 42 -26.31 7.21 -0.54
N PRO A 43 -25.85 6.56 -1.63
CA PRO A 43 -26.71 6.08 -2.70
C PRO A 43 -27.68 4.99 -2.24
N GLU A 44 -28.69 4.70 -3.06
CA GLU A 44 -29.61 3.59 -2.80
C GLU A 44 -28.90 2.24 -2.76
N SER A 45 -29.46 1.28 -2.04
CA SER A 45 -28.87 -0.06 -1.88
C SER A 45 -28.60 -0.79 -3.20
N SER A 46 -29.41 -0.54 -4.23
CA SER A 46 -29.26 -1.11 -5.56
C SER A 46 -27.95 -0.67 -6.23
N TRP A 47 -27.54 0.58 -6.04
CA TRP A 47 -26.29 1.10 -6.60
C TRP A 47 -25.07 0.33 -6.10
N TRP A 48 -24.98 0.02 -4.80
CA TRP A 48 -23.90 -0.78 -4.24
C TRP A 48 -23.83 -2.20 -4.83
N PHE A 49 -25.00 -2.78 -5.08
CA PHE A 49 -25.08 -4.11 -5.69
C PHE A 49 -24.50 -4.15 -7.11
N ASP A 50 -24.71 -3.09 -7.88
CA ASP A 50 -24.20 -2.99 -9.25
C ASP A 50 -22.66 -2.85 -9.29
N LEU A 51 -22.04 -2.39 -8.20
CA LEU A 51 -20.60 -2.23 -8.08
C LEU A 51 -19.84 -3.51 -7.69
N ARG A 52 -20.52 -4.57 -7.31
CA ARG A 52 -19.90 -5.80 -6.75
C ARG A 52 -18.85 -6.48 -7.64
N ASN A 53 -18.90 -6.26 -8.95
CA ASN A 53 -17.96 -6.83 -9.90
C ASN A 53 -16.90 -5.83 -10.40
N ARG A 54 -16.86 -4.64 -9.83
CA ARG A 54 -15.92 -3.59 -10.19
C ARG A 54 -14.67 -3.68 -9.32
N CYS A 55 -13.50 -3.88 -9.96
CA CYS A 55 -12.21 -3.95 -9.28
C CYS A 55 -11.41 -2.62 -9.29
N ASP A 56 -11.93 -1.61 -9.98
CA ASP A 56 -11.29 -0.32 -10.22
C ASP A 56 -11.71 0.78 -9.21
N LEU A 57 -12.49 0.43 -8.20
CA LEU A 57 -13.03 1.37 -7.23
C LEU A 57 -12.06 1.62 -6.06
N PRO A 58 -11.89 2.87 -5.61
CA PRO A 58 -10.92 3.24 -4.57
C PRO A 58 -11.44 2.92 -3.15
N TRP A 59 -11.71 1.65 -2.89
CA TRP A 59 -12.20 1.16 -1.60
C TRP A 59 -11.29 1.54 -0.44
N SER A 60 -9.97 1.50 -0.64
CA SER A 60 -9.01 1.86 0.41
C SER A 60 -9.17 3.30 0.88
N LYS A 61 -9.50 4.22 -0.03
CA LYS A 61 -9.72 5.62 0.30
C LYS A 61 -11.05 5.81 1.03
N LEU A 62 -12.13 5.19 0.53
CA LEU A 62 -13.44 5.28 1.15
C LEU A 62 -13.44 4.69 2.56
N LEU A 63 -12.96 3.47 2.73
CA LEU A 63 -12.97 2.78 4.03
C LEU A 63 -12.03 3.42 5.05
N ALA A 64 -10.91 4.02 4.61
CA ALA A 64 -10.04 4.76 5.52
C ALA A 64 -10.70 6.03 6.08
N ALA A 65 -11.52 6.70 5.28
CA ALA A 65 -12.24 7.89 5.71
C ALA A 65 -13.54 7.54 6.44
N GLN A 66 -14.25 6.51 5.96
CA GLN A 66 -15.62 6.18 6.38
C GLN A 66 -15.78 4.66 6.57
N PRO A 67 -15.33 4.10 7.71
CA PRO A 67 -15.35 2.65 7.98
C PRO A 67 -16.73 2.00 7.91
N GLN A 68 -17.81 2.77 8.13
CA GLN A 68 -19.18 2.26 8.09
C GLN A 68 -19.58 1.69 6.72
N PHE A 69 -18.88 2.05 5.64
CA PHE A 69 -19.17 1.52 4.31
C PHE A 69 -18.55 0.12 4.07
N GLU A 70 -17.91 -0.48 5.09
CA GLU A 70 -17.34 -1.83 4.98
C GLU A 70 -18.39 -2.89 4.63
N GLU A 71 -19.64 -2.72 5.09
CA GLU A 71 -20.73 -3.65 4.81
C GLU A 71 -21.11 -3.73 3.33
N TYR A 72 -20.83 -2.67 2.55
CA TYR A 72 -21.08 -2.63 1.10
C TYR A 72 -19.88 -3.12 0.28
N CYS A 73 -18.75 -3.38 0.91
CA CYS A 73 -17.52 -3.77 0.21
C CYS A 73 -17.57 -5.22 -0.25
N HIS A 74 -17.57 -5.42 -1.55
CA HIS A 74 -17.44 -6.73 -2.18
C HIS A 74 -15.97 -7.15 -2.26
N TRP A 75 -15.44 -7.69 -1.19
CA TRP A 75 -14.03 -8.01 -0.98
C TRP A 75 -13.41 -8.87 -2.09
N GLU A 76 -14.22 -9.72 -2.72
CA GLU A 76 -13.79 -10.60 -3.82
C GLU A 76 -13.49 -9.82 -5.11
N SER A 77 -14.05 -8.62 -5.27
CA SER A 77 -13.81 -7.74 -6.41
C SER A 77 -12.77 -6.65 -6.12
N VAL A 78 -12.31 -6.50 -4.88
CA VAL A 78 -11.27 -5.50 -4.55
C VAL A 78 -9.95 -5.91 -5.19
N SER A 79 -9.34 -4.99 -5.96
CA SER A 79 -8.05 -5.27 -6.60
C SER A 79 -6.94 -5.46 -5.57
N ARG A 80 -5.90 -6.22 -5.94
CA ARG A 80 -4.72 -6.42 -5.07
C ARG A 80 -4.07 -5.09 -4.66
N LEU A 81 -4.00 -4.14 -5.57
CA LEU A 81 -3.45 -2.82 -5.28
C LEU A 81 -4.28 -2.09 -4.22
N GLU A 82 -5.60 -2.14 -4.31
CA GLU A 82 -6.50 -1.56 -3.31
C GLU A 82 -6.38 -2.27 -1.95
N LEU A 83 -6.17 -3.60 -1.92
CA LEU A 83 -5.93 -4.33 -0.67
C LEU A 83 -4.63 -3.86 0.02
N ILE A 84 -3.54 -3.69 -0.74
CA ILE A 84 -2.28 -3.15 -0.19
C ILE A 84 -2.46 -1.71 0.28
N GLN A 85 -3.16 -0.88 -0.48
CA GLN A 85 -3.46 0.48 -0.04
C GLN A 85 -4.36 0.53 1.20
N LEU A 86 -5.29 -0.42 1.33
CA LEU A 86 -6.11 -0.55 2.53
C LEU A 86 -5.27 -0.95 3.74
N ALA A 87 -4.34 -1.90 3.60
CA ALA A 87 -3.39 -2.25 4.65
C ALA A 87 -2.59 -1.05 5.15
N TYR A 88 -2.24 -0.13 4.23
CA TYR A 88 -1.55 1.11 4.55
C TYR A 88 -2.46 2.17 5.20
N ARG A 89 -3.67 2.38 4.65
CA ARG A 89 -4.55 3.50 5.04
C ARG A 89 -5.48 3.18 6.20
N ALA A 90 -5.91 1.93 6.29
CA ALA A 90 -6.86 1.45 7.30
C ALA A 90 -6.48 0.04 7.80
N PRO A 91 -5.31 -0.11 8.47
CA PRO A 91 -4.76 -1.40 8.88
C PRO A 91 -5.72 -2.21 9.76
N GLU A 92 -6.53 -1.56 10.59
CA GLU A 92 -7.47 -2.25 11.46
C GLU A 92 -8.63 -2.92 10.69
N ILE A 93 -9.10 -2.28 9.61
CA ILE A 93 -10.11 -2.90 8.71
C ILE A 93 -9.47 -4.08 7.98
N PHE A 94 -8.26 -3.87 7.43
CA PHE A 94 -7.52 -4.92 6.73
C PHE A 94 -7.31 -6.15 7.64
N LYS A 95 -6.78 -5.98 8.86
CA LYS A 95 -6.56 -7.06 9.84
C LYS A 95 -7.85 -7.79 10.21
N ARG A 96 -8.95 -7.07 10.39
CA ARG A 96 -10.24 -7.66 10.70
C ARG A 96 -10.75 -8.54 9.57
N LYS A 97 -10.56 -8.10 8.31
CA LYS A 97 -11.01 -8.82 7.13
C LYS A 97 -10.09 -9.99 6.77
N PHE A 98 -8.80 -9.79 6.90
CA PHE A 98 -7.76 -10.77 6.63
C PHE A 98 -7.03 -11.13 7.92
N PRO A 99 -7.69 -11.83 8.87
CA PRO A 99 -7.04 -12.28 10.08
C PRO A 99 -5.86 -13.18 9.72
N GLN A 100 -4.90 -13.24 10.60
CA GLN A 100 -3.61 -13.93 10.41
C GLN A 100 -3.74 -15.33 9.81
N GLY A 101 -4.77 -16.11 10.15
CA GLY A 101 -5.02 -17.44 9.58
C GLY A 101 -5.37 -17.49 8.08
N ARG A 102 -5.64 -16.33 7.45
CA ARG A 102 -5.84 -16.20 6.00
C ARG A 102 -4.69 -15.45 5.29
N ALA A 103 -3.67 -15.09 6.02
CA ALA A 103 -2.53 -14.36 5.44
C ALA A 103 -1.81 -15.19 4.38
N HIS A 104 -1.68 -16.49 4.57
CA HIS A 104 -1.05 -17.38 3.59
C HIS A 104 -1.78 -17.34 2.24
N ASP A 105 -3.11 -17.38 2.24
CA ASP A 105 -3.89 -17.32 1.00
C ASP A 105 -3.67 -15.97 0.28
N LEU A 106 -3.60 -14.87 1.06
CA LEU A 106 -3.31 -13.56 0.51
C LEU A 106 -1.91 -13.50 -0.13
N TYR A 107 -0.87 -13.99 0.58
CA TYR A 107 0.51 -13.98 0.08
C TYR A 107 0.69 -14.73 -1.23
N ALA A 108 -0.02 -15.84 -1.44
CA ALA A 108 0.05 -16.64 -2.67
C ALA A 108 -0.37 -15.85 -3.93
N PHE A 109 -1.13 -14.77 -3.77
CA PHE A 109 -1.61 -13.95 -4.90
C PHE A 109 -0.84 -12.64 -5.08
N LEU A 110 0.07 -12.30 -4.15
CA LEU A 110 0.83 -11.04 -4.21
C LEU A 110 2.12 -11.20 -5.00
N THR A 111 2.49 -10.16 -5.74
CA THR A 111 3.84 -10.04 -6.32
C THR A 111 4.88 -9.77 -5.22
N SER A 112 6.16 -9.98 -5.52
CA SER A 112 7.26 -9.69 -4.58
C SER A 112 7.22 -8.26 -4.04
N LEU A 113 6.96 -7.28 -4.90
CA LEU A 113 6.81 -5.88 -4.48
C LEU A 113 5.62 -5.68 -3.53
N GLU A 114 4.47 -6.28 -3.83
CA GLU A 114 3.27 -6.21 -2.98
C GLU A 114 3.51 -6.90 -1.63
N LYS A 115 4.18 -8.06 -1.61
CA LYS A 115 4.62 -8.74 -0.38
C LYS A 115 5.53 -7.85 0.47
N SER A 116 6.53 -7.23 -0.14
CA SER A 116 7.45 -6.30 0.52
C SER A 116 6.73 -5.10 1.13
N LEU A 117 5.81 -4.47 0.40
CA LEU A 117 5.00 -3.36 0.88
C LEU A 117 4.08 -3.77 2.03
N LEU A 118 3.44 -4.94 1.96
CA LEU A 118 2.58 -5.45 3.02
C LEU A 118 3.39 -5.69 4.31
N LEU A 119 4.55 -6.35 4.22
CA LEU A 119 5.43 -6.60 5.36
C LEU A 119 5.99 -5.30 5.96
N SER A 120 6.23 -4.28 5.14
CA SER A 120 6.65 -2.96 5.64
C SER A 120 5.58 -2.31 6.52
N GLN A 121 4.31 -2.51 6.21
CA GLN A 121 3.18 -1.89 6.94
C GLN A 121 2.65 -2.76 8.07
N LEU A 122 2.64 -4.05 7.89
CA LEU A 122 2.09 -5.04 8.81
C LEU A 122 3.13 -6.13 9.12
N PRO A 123 4.19 -5.80 9.90
CA PRO A 123 5.28 -6.73 10.20
C PRO A 123 4.83 -8.00 10.92
N GLU A 124 3.69 -7.98 11.62
CA GLU A 124 3.10 -9.14 12.25
C GLU A 124 2.69 -10.25 11.27
N TYR A 125 2.53 -9.94 10.00
CA TYR A 125 2.26 -10.94 8.96
C TYR A 125 3.49 -11.77 8.58
N ALA A 126 4.67 -11.40 9.07
CA ALA A 126 5.93 -12.11 8.85
C ALA A 126 5.94 -13.57 9.35
N GLU A 127 5.05 -13.90 10.29
CA GLU A 127 4.89 -15.27 10.82
C GLU A 127 4.27 -16.25 9.80
N TYR A 128 3.62 -15.71 8.75
CA TYR A 128 2.92 -16.49 7.73
C TYR A 128 3.67 -16.56 6.41
N VAL A 129 4.90 -16.04 6.38
CA VAL A 129 5.73 -15.93 5.18
C VAL A 129 6.75 -17.05 5.16
N ASP A 130 6.89 -17.71 4.02
CA ASP A 130 8.06 -18.55 3.74
C ASP A 130 9.25 -17.64 3.37
N TRP A 131 10.20 -17.50 4.29
CA TRP A 131 11.37 -16.64 4.10
C TRP A 131 12.35 -17.16 3.07
N ASP A 132 12.36 -18.47 2.79
CA ASP A 132 13.20 -19.04 1.73
C ASP A 132 12.60 -18.66 0.36
N GLU A 133 11.29 -18.71 0.22
CA GLU A 133 10.58 -18.21 -0.96
C GLU A 133 10.82 -16.70 -1.15
N ILE A 134 10.64 -15.90 -0.12
CA ILE A 134 10.89 -14.45 -0.15
C ILE A 134 12.34 -14.15 -0.55
N ASN A 135 13.30 -14.88 -0.01
CA ASN A 135 14.71 -14.72 -0.42
C ASN A 135 14.97 -15.07 -1.88
N ALA A 136 14.22 -16.01 -2.44
CA ALA A 136 14.34 -16.36 -3.85
C ALA A 136 13.67 -15.32 -4.78
N GLU A 137 12.58 -14.71 -4.33
CA GLU A 137 11.76 -13.80 -5.15
C GLU A 137 12.19 -12.33 -5.08
N PHE A 138 12.58 -11.86 -3.89
CA PHE A 138 12.84 -10.43 -3.68
C PHE A 138 14.13 -9.98 -4.35
N SER A 139 14.01 -8.89 -5.09
CA SER A 139 15.18 -8.11 -5.54
C SER A 139 15.86 -7.41 -4.36
N ILE A 140 17.12 -7.01 -4.56
CA ILE A 140 17.85 -6.19 -3.56
C ILE A 140 17.11 -4.91 -3.22
N GLY A 141 16.42 -4.30 -4.19
CA GLY A 141 15.62 -3.09 -3.96
C GLY A 141 14.44 -3.31 -3.03
N GLU A 142 13.72 -4.42 -3.18
CA GLU A 142 12.60 -4.81 -2.31
C GLU A 142 13.09 -5.13 -0.90
N TRP A 143 14.19 -5.88 -0.76
CA TRP A 143 14.82 -6.14 0.52
C TRP A 143 15.27 -4.85 1.23
N PHE A 144 15.95 -3.96 0.52
CA PHE A 144 16.42 -2.71 1.12
C PHE A 144 15.24 -1.79 1.50
N GLY A 145 14.16 -1.79 0.72
CA GLY A 145 12.91 -1.13 1.09
C GLY A 145 12.34 -1.68 2.38
N LEU A 146 12.21 -3.00 2.47
CA LEU A 146 11.71 -3.70 3.64
C LEU A 146 12.58 -3.44 4.88
N LEU A 147 13.91 -3.59 4.76
CA LEU A 147 14.85 -3.35 5.87
C LEU A 147 14.90 -1.89 6.30
N ALA A 148 14.67 -0.95 5.39
CA ALA A 148 14.59 0.47 5.72
C ALA A 148 13.39 0.77 6.65
N ASP A 149 12.28 0.07 6.47
CA ASP A 149 11.07 0.25 7.27
C ASP A 149 11.03 -0.69 8.48
N GLN A 150 11.53 -1.92 8.33
CA GLN A 150 11.44 -3.00 9.31
C GLN A 150 12.81 -3.69 9.50
N PRO A 151 13.77 -3.07 10.20
CA PRO A 151 15.14 -3.57 10.34
C PRO A 151 15.24 -4.93 11.04
N GLN A 152 14.23 -5.34 11.83
CA GLN A 152 14.20 -6.64 12.50
C GLN A 152 14.17 -7.83 11.52
N PHE A 153 13.86 -7.62 10.24
CA PHE A 153 13.88 -8.65 9.21
C PHE A 153 15.29 -8.92 8.65
N GLU A 154 16.32 -8.19 9.11
CA GLU A 154 17.73 -8.45 8.77
C GLU A 154 18.11 -9.91 8.94
N ARG A 155 17.64 -10.56 9.99
CA ARG A 155 17.93 -11.98 10.31
C ARG A 155 17.53 -12.97 9.21
N TYR A 156 16.67 -12.56 8.28
CA TYR A 156 16.20 -13.37 7.16
C TYR A 156 16.89 -13.00 5.85
N PHE A 157 17.62 -11.88 5.81
CA PHE A 157 18.26 -11.39 4.60
C PHE A 157 19.68 -11.96 4.45
N ASP A 158 19.96 -12.52 3.28
CA ASP A 158 21.28 -13.01 2.92
C ASP A 158 22.12 -11.89 2.31
N TRP A 159 22.96 -11.25 3.12
CA TRP A 159 23.87 -10.19 2.70
C TRP A 159 24.88 -10.61 1.63
N SER A 160 25.15 -11.91 1.44
CA SER A 160 26.04 -12.40 0.38
C SER A 160 25.50 -12.15 -1.02
N LYS A 161 24.16 -11.94 -1.13
CA LYS A 161 23.47 -11.60 -2.39
C LYS A 161 23.66 -10.14 -2.81
N VAL A 162 24.11 -9.28 -1.92
CA VAL A 162 24.44 -7.90 -2.27
C VAL A 162 25.71 -7.91 -3.10
N GLU A 163 25.53 -7.76 -4.41
CA GLU A 163 26.66 -7.70 -5.34
C GLU A 163 27.60 -6.56 -4.93
N LYS A 164 28.91 -6.80 -5.10
CA LYS A 164 29.95 -5.78 -4.89
C LYS A 164 29.92 -4.67 -5.96
N GLN A 165 28.74 -4.37 -6.49
CA GLN A 165 28.54 -3.33 -7.49
C GLN A 165 27.81 -2.12 -6.91
N PRO A 166 27.99 -0.92 -7.48
CA PRO A 166 27.28 0.27 -7.03
C PRO A 166 25.77 0.04 -7.06
N ASN A 167 25.13 0.19 -5.92
CA ASN A 167 23.70 -0.02 -5.75
C ASN A 167 23.06 1.28 -5.23
N HIS A 168 22.14 1.84 -6.01
CA HIS A 168 21.50 3.11 -5.66
C HIS A 168 20.57 3.03 -4.44
N TYR A 169 20.15 1.83 -4.03
CA TYR A 169 19.29 1.65 -2.86
C TYR A 169 19.99 1.88 -1.52
N TRP A 170 21.34 1.87 -1.48
CA TRP A 170 22.08 2.17 -0.26
C TRP A 170 21.75 3.53 0.36
N ASP A 171 21.54 4.56 -0.45
CA ASP A 171 21.14 5.89 0.04
C ASP A 171 19.83 5.83 0.83
N MET A 172 18.85 5.03 0.37
CA MET A 172 17.56 4.89 1.02
C MET A 172 17.71 4.13 2.34
N LEU A 173 18.37 2.98 2.29
CA LEU A 173 18.55 2.12 3.45
C LEU A 173 19.33 2.83 4.55
N LEU A 174 20.51 3.36 4.25
CA LEU A 174 21.41 3.95 5.24
C LEU A 174 20.92 5.28 5.83
N LYS A 175 20.06 6.00 5.13
CA LYS A 175 19.39 7.18 5.69
C LYS A 175 18.43 6.83 6.82
N LYS A 176 17.70 5.71 6.68
CA LYS A 176 16.74 5.26 7.69
C LYS A 176 17.39 4.38 8.75
N GLN A 177 18.33 3.53 8.34
CA GLN A 177 18.94 2.49 9.16
C GLN A 177 20.47 2.53 9.06
N PRO A 178 21.15 3.48 9.73
CA PRO A 178 22.61 3.66 9.67
C PRO A 178 23.42 2.44 10.08
N GLN A 179 22.85 1.58 10.95
CA GLN A 179 23.51 0.37 11.44
C GLN A 179 23.93 -0.61 10.32
N PHE A 180 23.26 -0.58 9.18
CA PHE A 180 23.59 -1.43 8.05
C PHE A 180 24.81 -0.95 7.25
N ALA A 181 25.45 0.15 7.65
CA ALA A 181 26.68 0.62 7.03
C ALA A 181 27.83 -0.40 7.09
N ILE A 182 27.80 -1.32 8.06
CA ILE A 182 28.80 -2.42 8.20
C ILE A 182 28.79 -3.37 7.00
N HIS A 183 27.69 -3.44 6.25
CA HIS A 183 27.54 -4.28 5.06
C HIS A 183 27.83 -3.52 3.76
N CYS A 184 28.00 -2.19 3.83
CA CYS A 184 28.20 -1.33 2.67
C CYS A 184 29.69 -1.19 2.34
N ASP A 185 30.09 -1.58 1.14
CA ASP A 185 31.42 -1.24 0.61
C ASP A 185 31.37 0.17 -0.01
N PHE A 186 31.76 1.18 0.78
CA PHE A 186 31.75 2.57 0.36
C PHE A 186 32.64 2.87 -0.84
N GLU A 187 33.71 2.06 -1.07
CA GLU A 187 34.62 2.24 -2.20
C GLU A 187 33.96 1.91 -3.54
N GLN A 188 32.96 1.05 -3.51
CA GLN A 188 32.24 0.60 -4.71
C GLN A 188 30.99 1.41 -5.02
N LEU A 189 30.67 2.42 -4.21
CA LEU A 189 29.53 3.29 -4.47
C LEU A 189 29.79 4.27 -5.60
N TYR A 190 28.72 4.71 -6.29
CA TYR A 190 28.82 5.83 -7.22
C TYR A 190 29.40 7.07 -6.51
N PRO A 191 30.25 7.87 -7.17
CA PRO A 191 30.91 9.00 -6.52
C PRO A 191 29.97 10.01 -5.83
N ASN A 192 28.79 10.25 -6.42
CA ASN A 192 27.80 11.13 -5.84
C ASN A 192 27.10 10.52 -4.61
N GLN A 193 26.86 9.21 -4.61
CA GLN A 193 26.30 8.45 -3.52
C GLN A 193 27.28 8.39 -2.35
N ARG A 194 28.55 8.04 -2.63
CA ARG A 194 29.62 8.04 -1.62
C ARG A 194 29.73 9.39 -0.92
N ARG A 195 29.81 10.51 -1.67
CA ARG A 195 29.84 11.85 -1.05
C ARG A 195 28.67 12.14 -0.11
N ARG A 196 27.46 11.72 -0.48
CA ARG A 196 26.28 11.91 0.36
C ARG A 196 26.35 11.08 1.63
N LEU A 197 26.73 9.80 1.52
CA LEU A 197 26.80 8.91 2.66
C LEU A 197 27.98 9.23 3.59
N VAL A 198 29.15 9.57 3.06
CA VAL A 198 30.30 10.04 3.86
C VAL A 198 29.89 11.28 4.71
N LYS A 199 29.18 12.23 4.09
CA LYS A 199 28.66 13.40 4.82
C LYS A 199 27.62 13.01 5.89
N LEU A 200 26.77 12.02 5.60
CA LEU A 200 25.73 11.53 6.54
C LEU A 200 26.34 10.90 7.78
N PHE A 201 27.44 10.16 7.62
CA PHE A 201 28.10 9.45 8.70
C PHE A 201 29.27 10.20 9.31
N GLU A 202 29.58 11.42 8.82
CA GLU A 202 30.79 12.16 9.22
C GLU A 202 32.09 11.32 9.12
N ILE A 203 32.14 10.39 8.17
CA ILE A 203 33.30 9.54 7.94
C ILE A 203 34.38 10.43 7.38
N LYS A 204 35.48 10.62 8.13
CA LYS A 204 36.68 11.30 7.65
C LYS A 204 37.37 10.40 6.63
N GLU A 205 37.61 10.93 5.42
CA GLU A 205 38.45 10.30 4.42
C GLU A 205 39.90 10.17 4.87
#